data_63589c94a7768eb790448d508979d27d
#
_entry.id   63589c94a7768eb790448d508979d27d
#
_cell.length_a   1.000
_cell.length_b   1.000
_cell.length_c   1.000
_cell.angle_alpha   90.00
_cell.angle_beta   90.00
_cell.angle_gamma   90.00
#
_symmetry.space_group_name_H-M   'P 1'
#
loop_
_entity.id
_entity.type
_entity.pdbx_description
1 polymer ?
#
loop_
_entity_poly.entity_id
_entity_poly.type
_entity_poly.pdbx_seq_one_letter_code
_entity_poly.pdbx_strand_id
1 'polypeptide(L)'
;MAAVKYGFMGRYNNELDFSPFERFQVGDAGLTNNFGLLGYDIISQRGYPVYQFSDPRINPEVQSATKFFTMFNKYTLEMRYPFVTNPSSTIYGEAFFEAANGWYDYQSYNPFRLRRDVGVGLRFFLPMFGLLGFDYAIGIDRIKDGSLSNATRFTFMLGVEPE
;
A
#
# COMPACT_ATOMS: atom_id res chain seq x y z
N MET A 1 -4.51 2.22 16.37
CA MET A 1 -3.47 1.24 16.02
C MET A 1 -2.30 1.99 15.40
N ALA A 2 -1.06 1.57 15.68
CA ALA A 2 0.11 2.04 14.96
C ALA A 2 0.89 0.80 14.50
N ALA A 3 1.31 0.77 13.24
CA ALA A 3 2.05 -0.34 12.67
C ALA A 3 3.23 0.17 11.84
N VAL A 4 4.31 -0.60 11.84
CA VAL A 4 5.49 -0.34 11.04
C VAL A 4 5.89 -1.64 10.37
N LYS A 5 6.07 -1.60 9.05
CA LYS A 5 6.52 -2.73 8.25
C LYS A 5 7.77 -2.36 7.47
N TYR A 6 8.72 -3.28 7.45
CA TYR A 6 9.95 -3.18 6.67
C TYR A 6 10.16 -4.49 5.91
N GLY A 7 10.63 -4.38 4.69
CA GLY A 7 11.10 -5.51 3.92
C GLY A 7 12.44 -5.21 3.28
N PHE A 8 13.34 -6.18 3.33
CA PHE A 8 14.67 -6.10 2.71
C PHE A 8 14.99 -7.42 2.04
N MET A 9 15.36 -7.35 0.78
CA MET A 9 15.85 -8.49 0.02
C MET A 9 17.37 -8.35 -0.15
N GLY A 10 18.13 -9.36 0.25
CA GLY A 10 19.57 -9.43 0.09
C GLY A 10 19.97 -10.23 -1.14
N ARG A 11 21.19 -10.01 -1.66
CA ARG A 11 21.84 -10.85 -2.64
C ARG A 11 22.84 -11.77 -1.95
N TYR A 12 22.82 -13.05 -2.31
CA TYR A 12 23.82 -14.01 -1.83
C TYR A 12 25.15 -13.84 -2.55
N ASN A 13 25.13 -13.49 -3.85
CA ASN A 13 26.30 -13.26 -4.68
C ASN A 13 26.18 -11.92 -5.41
N ASN A 14 27.25 -11.13 -5.40
CA ASN A 14 27.28 -9.83 -6.06
C ASN A 14 27.32 -9.91 -7.60
N GLU A 15 27.70 -11.06 -8.16
CA GLU A 15 27.71 -11.30 -9.60
C GLU A 15 26.33 -11.64 -10.17
N LEU A 16 25.40 -12.06 -9.32
CA LEU A 16 24.02 -12.36 -9.68
C LEU A 16 23.12 -11.16 -9.38
N ASP A 17 22.16 -10.91 -10.24
CA ASP A 17 21.11 -9.93 -9.97
C ASP A 17 20.16 -10.46 -8.86
N PHE A 18 19.33 -9.57 -8.30
CA PHE A 18 18.32 -9.97 -7.34
C PHE A 18 17.38 -11.02 -7.94
N SER A 19 16.93 -11.96 -7.09
CA SER A 19 15.91 -12.93 -7.48
C SER A 19 14.74 -12.24 -8.20
N PRO A 20 14.23 -12.77 -9.30
CA PRO A 20 13.02 -12.24 -9.94
C PRO A 20 11.77 -12.46 -9.08
N PHE A 21 11.85 -13.34 -8.08
CA PHE A 21 10.77 -13.67 -7.15
C PHE A 21 10.97 -12.93 -5.81
N GLU A 22 9.89 -12.82 -5.02
CA GLU A 22 9.90 -12.22 -3.68
C GLU A 22 10.15 -10.70 -3.65
N ARG A 23 9.95 -10.04 -4.76
CA ARG A 23 10.09 -8.58 -4.84
C ARG A 23 8.84 -7.86 -4.36
N PHE A 24 8.97 -6.57 -4.07
CA PHE A 24 7.90 -5.77 -3.51
C PHE A 24 7.32 -4.80 -4.54
N GLN A 25 6.01 -4.65 -4.49
CA GLN A 25 5.27 -3.53 -5.08
C GLN A 25 4.57 -2.78 -3.95
N VAL A 26 4.46 -1.47 -4.06
CA VAL A 26 3.76 -0.65 -3.07
C VAL A 26 2.56 0.00 -3.73
N GLY A 27 1.46 0.08 -3.02
CA GLY A 27 0.21 0.67 -3.49
C GLY A 27 -0.95 -0.29 -3.35
N ASP A 28 -2.06 0.06 -3.89
CA ASP A 28 -3.37 -0.57 -3.91
C ASP A 28 -3.69 -1.54 -2.78
N ALA A 29 -4.77 -1.27 -2.07
CA ALA A 29 -5.27 -2.10 -1.00
C ALA A 29 -6.49 -2.95 -1.40
N GLY A 30 -6.84 -2.97 -2.70
CA GLY A 30 -8.03 -3.63 -3.20
C GLY A 30 -7.91 -5.16 -3.34
N LEU A 31 -8.78 -5.74 -4.14
CA LEU A 31 -8.86 -7.19 -4.39
C LEU A 31 -7.59 -7.83 -4.97
N THR A 32 -6.61 -7.02 -5.35
CA THR A 32 -5.39 -7.45 -6.02
C THR A 32 -4.32 -8.03 -5.10
N ASN A 33 -4.52 -8.01 -3.79
CA ASN A 33 -3.53 -8.50 -2.82
C ASN A 33 -3.29 -10.02 -2.82
N ASN A 34 -4.01 -10.78 -3.63
CA ASN A 34 -3.94 -12.24 -3.64
C ASN A 34 -3.02 -12.83 -4.73
N PHE A 35 -2.17 -12.02 -5.35
CA PHE A 35 -1.27 -12.50 -6.42
C PHE A 35 0.09 -13.01 -5.91
N GLY A 36 0.16 -13.58 -4.71
CA GLY A 36 1.34 -14.34 -4.26
C GLY A 36 1.80 -15.45 -5.23
N LEU A 37 0.95 -15.80 -6.20
CA LEU A 37 1.27 -16.76 -7.27
C LEU A 37 2.33 -16.21 -8.26
N LEU A 38 2.56 -14.90 -8.30
CA LEU A 38 3.47 -14.26 -9.25
C LEU A 38 4.86 -13.97 -8.65
N GLY A 39 5.11 -14.38 -7.41
CA GLY A 39 6.41 -14.26 -6.76
C GLY A 39 6.79 -12.84 -6.36
N TYR A 40 5.82 -11.95 -6.12
CA TYR A 40 6.04 -10.64 -5.52
C TYR A 40 4.92 -10.27 -4.55
N ASP A 41 5.28 -9.50 -3.52
CA ASP A 41 4.35 -9.05 -2.50
C ASP A 41 3.88 -7.62 -2.79
N ILE A 42 2.57 -7.41 -2.68
CA ILE A 42 1.98 -6.08 -2.76
C ILE A 42 1.82 -5.52 -1.36
N ILE A 43 2.58 -4.48 -1.07
CA ILE A 43 2.47 -3.74 0.18
C ILE A 43 1.39 -2.69 0.00
N SER A 44 0.26 -2.89 0.67
CA SER A 44 -0.91 -2.03 0.53
C SER A 44 -0.61 -0.58 0.92
N GLN A 45 -1.05 0.37 0.09
CA GLN A 45 -1.08 1.80 0.39
C GLN A 45 -2.32 2.40 -0.26
N ARG A 46 -3.28 2.83 0.57
CA ARG A 46 -4.67 3.09 0.14
C ARG A 46 -4.81 4.31 -0.78
N GLY A 47 -3.98 5.33 -0.58
CA GLY A 47 -4.00 6.56 -1.39
C GLY A 47 -3.28 6.47 -2.74
N TYR A 48 -2.64 5.34 -3.04
CA TYR A 48 -1.83 5.18 -4.25
C TYR A 48 -2.26 3.94 -5.04
N PRO A 49 -2.27 4.01 -6.39
CA PRO A 49 -2.32 2.81 -7.21
C PRO A 49 -1.02 2.01 -7.00
N VAL A 50 -1.03 0.74 -7.37
CA VAL A 50 0.21 -0.07 -7.36
C VAL A 50 1.29 0.63 -8.17
N TYR A 51 2.45 0.78 -7.58
CA TYR A 51 3.62 1.37 -8.22
C TYR A 51 4.87 0.55 -7.94
N GLN A 52 5.81 0.68 -8.83
CA GLN A 52 7.12 0.05 -8.77
C GLN A 52 8.19 1.07 -9.13
N PHE A 53 9.47 0.71 -9.01
CA PHE A 53 10.58 1.62 -9.23
C PHE A 53 10.54 2.34 -10.59
N SER A 54 10.09 1.66 -11.63
CA SER A 54 10.01 2.16 -12.99
C SER A 54 8.65 2.76 -13.38
N ASP A 55 7.76 3.02 -12.43
CA ASP A 55 6.48 3.65 -12.74
C ASP A 55 6.70 5.12 -13.16
N PRO A 56 6.46 5.48 -14.43
CA PRO A 56 6.72 6.84 -14.92
C PRO A 56 5.82 7.90 -14.28
N ARG A 57 4.69 7.49 -13.66
CA ARG A 57 3.81 8.40 -12.90
C ARG A 57 4.48 8.90 -11.62
N ILE A 58 5.47 8.17 -11.15
CA ILE A 58 6.12 8.35 -9.86
C ILE A 58 7.56 8.79 -10.04
N ASN A 59 8.21 8.27 -11.05
CA ASN A 59 9.58 8.58 -11.38
C ASN A 59 9.70 8.80 -12.90
N PRO A 60 9.37 10.01 -13.40
CA PRO A 60 9.32 10.31 -14.83
C PRO A 60 10.69 10.18 -15.54
N GLU A 61 11.78 10.15 -14.78
CA GLU A 61 13.13 10.01 -15.32
C GLU A 61 13.49 8.56 -15.67
N VAL A 62 12.73 7.58 -15.21
CA VAL A 62 12.99 6.16 -15.44
C VAL A 62 12.14 5.64 -16.59
N GLN A 63 12.70 5.60 -17.78
CA GLN A 63 12.00 5.16 -19.00
C GLN A 63 12.14 3.66 -19.32
N SER A 64 12.87 2.88 -18.54
CA SER A 64 13.14 1.48 -18.92
C SER A 64 13.04 0.48 -17.78
N ALA A 65 12.64 -0.73 -18.17
CA ALA A 65 12.59 -1.99 -17.43
C ALA A 65 11.87 -1.96 -16.09
N THR A 66 10.81 -2.71 -16.03
CA THR A 66 10.01 -3.01 -14.83
C THR A 66 10.89 -3.61 -13.73
N LYS A 67 11.41 -2.77 -12.86
CA LYS A 67 12.13 -3.21 -11.67
C LYS A 67 11.22 -3.05 -10.46
N PHE A 68 10.93 -4.16 -9.81
CA PHE A 68 10.24 -4.16 -8.53
C PHE A 68 11.17 -3.72 -7.41
N PHE A 69 10.61 -3.27 -6.32
CA PHE A 69 11.38 -2.89 -5.16
C PHE A 69 12.01 -4.11 -4.48
N THR A 70 13.21 -3.94 -3.96
CA THR A 70 13.91 -4.92 -3.13
C THR A 70 13.85 -4.56 -1.64
N MET A 71 13.45 -3.33 -1.36
CA MET A 71 13.27 -2.80 -0.01
C MET A 71 12.04 -1.94 0.04
N PHE A 72 11.35 -1.95 1.18
CA PHE A 72 10.27 -1.02 1.46
C PHE A 72 10.20 -0.66 2.94
N ASN A 73 9.62 0.51 3.20
CA ASN A 73 9.17 0.91 4.53
C ASN A 73 7.71 1.34 4.43
N LYS A 74 6.90 0.92 5.40
CA LYS A 74 5.53 1.38 5.56
C LYS A 74 5.26 1.70 7.02
N TYR A 75 4.69 2.86 7.25
CA TYR A 75 4.18 3.33 8.53
C TYR A 75 2.68 3.53 8.40
N THR A 76 1.93 2.99 9.34
CA THR A 76 0.46 3.12 9.37
C THR A 76 0.05 3.62 10.75
N LEU A 77 -0.75 4.67 10.78
CA LEU A 77 -1.48 5.13 11.95
C LEU A 77 -2.97 5.08 11.65
N GLU A 78 -3.72 4.38 12.49
CA GLU A 78 -5.13 4.14 12.27
C GLU A 78 -5.92 4.28 13.56
N MET A 79 -7.04 4.96 13.49
CA MET A 79 -8.01 5.13 14.56
C MET A 79 -9.33 4.53 14.11
N ARG A 80 -9.86 3.61 14.92
CA ARG A 80 -11.13 2.92 14.67
C ARG A 80 -12.17 3.36 15.67
N TYR A 81 -13.39 3.58 15.17
CA TYR A 81 -14.55 3.89 16.00
C TYR A 81 -15.71 2.94 15.70
N PRO A 82 -16.14 2.12 16.66
CA PRO A 82 -17.24 1.20 16.47
C PRO A 82 -18.59 1.93 16.51
N PHE A 83 -19.40 1.72 15.47
CA PHE A 83 -20.78 2.22 15.42
C PHE A 83 -21.76 1.18 15.93
N VAL A 84 -21.55 -0.09 15.55
CA VAL A 84 -22.41 -1.22 15.93
C VAL A 84 -21.50 -2.40 16.29
N THR A 85 -21.77 -2.97 17.47
CA THR A 85 -21.03 -4.14 18.00
C THR A 85 -22.01 -5.23 18.42
N ASN A 86 -22.73 -5.78 17.46
CA ASN A 86 -23.64 -6.90 17.73
C ASN A 86 -22.99 -8.23 17.32
N PRO A 87 -23.37 -9.34 17.97
CA PRO A 87 -22.84 -10.68 17.58
C PRO A 87 -23.12 -11.04 16.12
N SER A 88 -24.18 -10.51 15.53
CA SER A 88 -24.58 -10.77 14.14
C SER A 88 -23.99 -9.78 13.13
N SER A 89 -23.47 -8.65 13.56
CA SER A 89 -22.85 -7.67 12.65
C SER A 89 -22.02 -6.67 13.44
N THR A 90 -20.84 -6.41 12.97
CA THR A 90 -20.00 -5.32 13.51
C THR A 90 -19.76 -4.30 12.42
N ILE A 91 -20.01 -3.04 12.74
CA ILE A 91 -19.79 -1.91 11.82
C ILE A 91 -18.88 -0.92 12.53
N TYR A 92 -17.77 -0.58 11.92
CA TYR A 92 -16.87 0.46 12.43
C TYR A 92 -16.35 1.37 11.33
N GLY A 93 -16.12 2.60 11.69
CA GLY A 93 -15.41 3.56 10.85
C GLY A 93 -13.95 3.62 11.25
N GLU A 94 -13.11 3.96 10.30
CA GLU A 94 -11.71 4.19 10.55
C GLU A 94 -11.22 5.47 9.88
N ALA A 95 -10.24 6.10 10.51
CA ALA A 95 -9.45 7.16 9.93
C ALA A 95 -8.00 6.72 9.94
N PHE A 96 -7.28 6.90 8.85
CA PHE A 96 -5.92 6.42 8.72
C PHE A 96 -4.99 7.45 8.10
N PHE A 97 -3.73 7.32 8.47
CA PHE A 97 -2.59 7.96 7.83
C PHE A 97 -1.56 6.88 7.50
N GLU A 98 -1.12 6.86 6.25
CA GLU A 98 -0.09 5.94 5.80
C GLU A 98 1.08 6.72 5.20
N ALA A 99 2.27 6.19 5.37
CA ALA A 99 3.47 6.70 4.74
C ALA A 99 4.34 5.52 4.31
N ALA A 100 4.55 5.35 3.01
CA ALA A 100 5.30 4.23 2.48
C ALA A 100 6.19 4.65 1.31
N ASN A 101 7.23 3.90 1.06
CA ASN A 101 8.00 3.96 -0.18
C ASN A 101 8.78 2.66 -0.37
N GLY A 102 9.22 2.44 -1.62
CA GLY A 102 10.09 1.34 -2.00
C GLY A 102 11.36 1.83 -2.70
N TRP A 103 12.43 1.05 -2.60
CA TRP A 103 13.72 1.30 -3.24
C TRP A 103 14.24 0.02 -3.89
N TYR A 104 15.03 0.18 -4.93
CA TYR A 104 15.67 -0.93 -5.61
C TYR A 104 17.11 -1.14 -5.12
N ASP A 105 17.87 -0.06 -4.96
CA ASP A 105 19.27 -0.10 -4.55
C ASP A 105 19.47 0.42 -3.14
N TYR A 106 20.35 -0.23 -2.37
CA TYR A 106 20.73 0.21 -1.03
C TYR A 106 21.30 1.63 -0.99
N GLN A 107 21.97 2.05 -2.07
CA GLN A 107 22.54 3.39 -2.18
C GLN A 107 21.47 4.48 -2.27
N SER A 108 20.32 4.16 -2.83
CA SER A 108 19.19 5.08 -2.96
C SER A 108 18.24 5.07 -1.75
N TYR A 109 18.49 4.20 -0.78
CA TYR A 109 17.65 4.05 0.39
C TYR A 109 17.65 5.30 1.26
N ASN A 110 16.48 5.90 1.43
CA ASN A 110 16.26 7.03 2.32
C ASN A 110 14.93 6.83 3.08
N PRO A 111 15.00 6.46 4.37
CA PRO A 111 13.81 6.12 5.16
C PRO A 111 12.85 7.30 5.38
N PHE A 112 13.29 8.52 5.11
CA PHE A 112 12.46 9.73 5.26
C PHE A 112 11.80 10.19 3.95
N ARG A 113 12.19 9.62 2.83
CA ARG A 113 11.55 9.90 1.54
C ARG A 113 10.34 8.99 1.36
N LEU A 114 9.24 9.38 1.97
CA LEU A 114 8.01 8.59 1.99
C LEU A 114 6.90 9.29 1.19
N ARG A 115 6.03 8.51 0.63
CA ARG A 115 4.77 8.94 0.03
C ARG A 115 3.67 8.78 1.05
N ARG A 116 2.92 9.83 1.27
CA ARG A 116 1.96 9.95 2.36
C ARG A 116 0.55 9.98 1.83
N ASP A 117 -0.34 9.33 2.51
CA ASP A 117 -1.76 9.45 2.29
C ASP A 117 -2.54 9.52 3.60
N VAL A 118 -3.75 10.00 3.48
CA VAL A 118 -4.72 10.09 4.55
C VAL A 118 -6.08 9.69 4.01
N GLY A 119 -6.87 9.05 4.82
CA GLY A 119 -8.20 8.63 4.39
C GLY A 119 -9.10 8.23 5.52
N VAL A 120 -10.30 7.87 5.11
CA VAL A 120 -11.34 7.32 5.97
C VAL A 120 -11.86 6.02 5.37
N GLY A 121 -12.26 5.11 6.22
CA GLY A 121 -12.81 3.83 5.81
C GLY A 121 -14.05 3.45 6.59
N LEU A 122 -14.81 2.55 6.01
CA LEU A 122 -15.97 1.94 6.65
C LEU A 122 -15.86 0.42 6.50
N ARG A 123 -16.03 -0.29 7.59
CA ARG A 123 -15.92 -1.75 7.66
C ARG A 123 -17.21 -2.36 8.17
N PHE A 124 -17.62 -3.40 7.45
CA PHE A 124 -18.81 -4.19 7.78
C PHE A 124 -18.37 -5.65 7.95
N PHE A 125 -18.44 -6.17 9.14
CA PHE A 125 -18.27 -7.59 9.37
C PHE A 125 -19.63 -8.29 9.35
N LEU A 126 -19.80 -9.19 8.37
CA LEU A 126 -21.01 -10.00 8.20
C LEU A 126 -20.62 -11.48 8.32
N PRO A 127 -21.20 -12.26 9.25
CA PRO A 127 -20.77 -13.65 9.51
C PRO A 127 -20.80 -14.58 8.29
N MET A 128 -21.69 -14.32 7.30
CA MET A 128 -21.79 -15.12 6.08
C MET A 128 -20.88 -14.66 4.95
N PHE A 129 -20.51 -13.38 4.92
CA PHE A 129 -19.79 -12.75 3.81
C PHE A 129 -18.37 -12.31 4.19
N GLY A 130 -18.01 -12.39 5.48
CA GLY A 130 -16.75 -11.91 5.98
C GLY A 130 -16.70 -10.38 6.14
N LEU A 131 -15.53 -9.81 5.97
CA LEU A 131 -15.30 -8.38 6.07
C LEU A 131 -15.52 -7.70 4.72
N LEU A 132 -16.38 -6.68 4.72
CA LEU A 132 -16.53 -5.74 3.60
C LEU A 132 -15.94 -4.41 4.01
N GLY A 133 -15.12 -3.83 3.14
CA GLY A 133 -14.46 -2.56 3.39
C GLY A 133 -14.61 -1.57 2.24
N PHE A 134 -14.78 -0.31 2.60
CA PHE A 134 -14.77 0.82 1.69
C PHE A 134 -13.80 1.86 2.21
N ASP A 135 -12.83 2.24 1.40
CA ASP A 135 -11.86 3.29 1.73
C ASP A 135 -11.94 4.44 0.74
N TYR A 136 -11.85 5.63 1.28
CA TYR A 136 -11.63 6.84 0.51
C TYR A 136 -10.36 7.51 1.00
N ALA A 137 -9.35 7.56 0.17
CA ALA A 137 -8.02 8.04 0.49
C ALA A 137 -7.54 9.14 -0.45
N ILE A 138 -6.68 9.99 0.07
CA ILE A 138 -6.04 11.08 -0.66
C ILE A 138 -4.53 10.91 -0.54
N GLY A 139 -3.86 10.66 -1.67
CA GLY A 139 -2.41 10.67 -1.75
C GLY A 139 -1.87 12.09 -1.69
N ILE A 140 -1.31 12.51 -0.57
CA ILE A 140 -0.88 13.89 -0.30
C ILE A 140 0.16 14.33 -1.35
N ASP A 141 1.11 13.46 -1.64
CA ASP A 141 2.20 13.77 -2.58
C ASP A 141 1.76 13.63 -4.07
N ARG A 142 0.51 13.27 -4.31
CA ARG A 142 -0.13 13.25 -5.66
C ARG A 142 -0.89 14.53 -5.98
N ILE A 143 -1.08 15.40 -5.01
CA ILE A 143 -1.75 16.68 -5.21
C ILE A 143 -0.82 17.55 -6.03
N LYS A 144 -1.19 17.83 -7.28
CA LYS A 144 -0.50 18.74 -8.18
C LYS A 144 -1.39 19.95 -8.45
N ASP A 145 -0.81 21.14 -8.38
CA ASP A 145 -1.49 22.40 -8.69
C ASP A 145 -2.81 22.63 -7.92
N GLY A 146 -2.90 22.08 -6.70
CA GLY A 146 -4.11 22.17 -5.86
C GLY A 146 -5.28 21.29 -6.32
N SER A 147 -5.11 20.48 -7.36
CA SER A 147 -6.15 19.58 -7.86
C SER A 147 -6.19 18.27 -7.10
N LEU A 148 -7.33 17.97 -6.49
CA LEU A 148 -7.59 16.70 -5.80
C LEU A 148 -8.02 15.58 -6.75
N SER A 149 -8.43 15.90 -7.97
CA SER A 149 -9.05 14.96 -8.91
C SER A 149 -8.21 13.70 -9.15
N ASN A 150 -6.88 13.84 -9.26
CA ASN A 150 -5.97 12.72 -9.49
C ASN A 150 -5.34 12.18 -8.20
N ALA A 151 -5.56 12.83 -7.08
CA ALA A 151 -4.99 12.47 -5.78
C ALA A 151 -5.91 11.56 -4.96
N THR A 152 -7.20 11.56 -5.25
CA THR A 152 -8.19 10.76 -4.56
C THR A 152 -8.27 9.34 -5.10
N ARG A 153 -8.59 8.40 -4.22
CA ARG A 153 -8.83 7.00 -4.55
C ARG A 153 -9.94 6.42 -3.69
N PHE A 154 -10.84 5.71 -4.35
CA PHE A 154 -11.84 4.87 -3.70
C PHE A 154 -11.44 3.41 -3.88
N THR A 155 -11.45 2.65 -2.80
CA THR A 155 -11.11 1.23 -2.80
C THR A 155 -12.22 0.43 -2.12
N PHE A 156 -12.60 -0.68 -2.75
CA PHE A 156 -13.48 -1.68 -2.19
C PHE A 156 -12.68 -2.93 -1.81
N MET A 157 -12.96 -3.50 -0.66
CA MET A 157 -12.31 -4.71 -0.17
C MET A 157 -13.34 -5.74 0.25
N LEU A 158 -13.03 -6.99 -0.03
CA LEU A 158 -13.83 -8.15 0.34
C LEU A 158 -12.95 -9.21 1.00
N GLY A 159 -13.28 -9.61 2.21
CA GLY A 159 -12.71 -10.79 2.87
C GLY A 159 -11.42 -10.58 3.65
N VAL A 160 -10.59 -9.59 3.34
CA VAL A 160 -9.29 -9.36 4.00
C VAL A 160 -9.13 -7.87 4.33
N GLU A 161 -8.68 -7.59 5.53
CA GLU A 161 -8.28 -6.25 5.93
C GLU A 161 -6.90 -5.94 5.35
N PRO A 162 -6.65 -4.75 4.78
CA PRO A 162 -5.33 -4.37 4.31
C PRO A 162 -4.38 -4.26 5.51
N GLU A 163 -3.40 -5.09 5.53
CA GLU A 163 -2.36 -5.06 6.54
C GLU A 163 -1.27 -4.01 6.25
#